data_ff7044cb7541b5e5abd40a91edd52c3f
#
_entry.id   ff7044cb7541b5e5abd40a91edd52c3f
#
_cell.length_a   1.000
_cell.length_b   1.000
_cell.length_c   1.000
_cell.angle_alpha   90.00
_cell.angle_beta   90.00
_cell.angle_gamma   90.00
#
_symmetry.space_group_name_H-M   'P 1'
#
loop_
_entity.id
_entity.type
_entity.pdbx_description
1 polymer ?
#
loop_
_entity_poly.entity_id
_entity_poly.type
_entity_poly.pdbx_seq_one_letter_code
_entity_poly.pdbx_strand_id
1 'polypeptide(L)'
;MNISVSEVKLIDIVQKMMSNYYLKLGKWSCSRIAWKASNYVTGGLYRVAGTAWSNEEAVHWSLILKVVVPAIQADDPQHYNYWKREVLAYQSGILEQLPEMIRAPRCLAVEEQDDHTIWLWLEEVTDRIGAEWTGQQYEEVVRLLGRFNGAYLCGVPLPDEAWLCKGWLASWVEECDKYDDRSVLNEEAWEIPILKGLFPTNIVRRYKEFYRTRGLLLKGLQRLPRVLTHNDAWPPNLFPQGKDSLIAIDWAFVGIAGLGEELGRLYGLLLHSSVDTAAAVATRNDFLNRLLDSYIAGIREAGWDGDSDWVRFGFTASAGMRCGMVIPKLIEQINKKKDEELLTDEMKARCNIAVHLLELAEEASLLLPKILGGRRS
;
A
#
# COMPACT_ATOMS: atom_id res chain seq x y z
N MET A 1 -10.99 -23.19 6.03
CA MET A 1 -11.57 -23.01 7.37
C MET A 1 -13.07 -22.87 7.17
N ASN A 2 -13.88 -23.71 7.81
CA ASN A 2 -15.34 -23.47 7.84
C ASN A 2 -15.62 -22.47 8.94
N ILE A 3 -16.16 -21.31 8.60
CA ILE A 3 -16.55 -20.29 9.56
C ILE A 3 -17.94 -20.60 10.06
N SER A 4 -18.10 -20.74 11.37
CA SER A 4 -19.41 -20.86 12.03
C SER A 4 -19.72 -19.57 12.77
N VAL A 5 -20.63 -18.78 12.23
CA VAL A 5 -21.06 -17.52 12.81
C VAL A 5 -22.23 -17.76 13.77
N SER A 6 -22.14 -17.26 14.99
CA SER A 6 -23.22 -17.30 15.97
C SER A 6 -24.33 -16.32 15.58
N GLU A 7 -25.57 -16.80 15.45
CA GLU A 7 -26.73 -15.93 15.14
C GLU A 7 -26.96 -14.86 16.21
N VAL A 8 -26.72 -15.18 17.50
CA VAL A 8 -26.86 -14.24 18.61
C VAL A 8 -25.90 -13.06 18.46
N LYS A 9 -24.64 -13.32 18.10
CA LYS A 9 -23.65 -12.25 17.85
C LYS A 9 -23.96 -11.51 16.53
N LEU A 10 -24.40 -12.23 15.51
CA LEU A 10 -24.69 -11.63 14.21
C LEU A 10 -25.83 -10.61 14.30
N ILE A 11 -26.90 -10.91 15.06
CA ILE A 11 -28.00 -9.96 15.21
C ILE A 11 -27.56 -8.68 15.92
N ASP A 12 -26.72 -8.77 16.95
CA ASP A 12 -26.17 -7.60 17.65
C ASP A 12 -25.35 -6.72 16.71
N ILE A 13 -24.53 -7.33 15.86
CA ILE A 13 -23.70 -6.61 14.86
C ILE A 13 -24.59 -5.92 13.81
N VAL A 14 -25.62 -6.62 13.30
CA VAL A 14 -26.57 -6.09 12.31
C VAL A 14 -27.39 -4.95 12.91
N GLN A 15 -27.86 -5.11 14.14
CA GLN A 15 -28.58 -4.06 14.87
C GLN A 15 -27.73 -2.80 15.06
N LYS A 16 -26.46 -2.98 15.46
CA LYS A 16 -25.49 -1.88 15.58
C LYS A 16 -25.24 -1.20 14.24
N MET A 17 -25.06 -1.98 13.17
CA MET A 17 -24.83 -1.45 11.81
C MET A 17 -25.99 -0.59 11.33
N MET A 18 -27.23 -1.07 11.55
CA MET A 18 -28.46 -0.41 11.10
C MET A 18 -28.97 0.64 12.08
N SER A 19 -28.31 0.80 13.24
CA SER A 19 -28.76 1.67 14.35
C SER A 19 -30.19 1.38 14.77
N ASN A 20 -30.62 0.10 14.73
CA ASN A 20 -31.97 -0.34 15.06
C ASN A 20 -31.93 -1.64 15.87
N TYR A 21 -32.14 -1.53 17.18
CA TYR A 21 -32.06 -2.65 18.13
C TYR A 21 -33.30 -3.55 18.16
N TYR A 22 -34.35 -3.24 17.39
CA TYR A 22 -35.55 -4.04 17.30
C TYR A 22 -35.57 -4.98 16.08
N LEU A 23 -34.51 -4.96 15.25
CA LEU A 23 -34.38 -5.86 14.11
C LEU A 23 -34.38 -7.32 14.55
N LYS A 24 -35.07 -8.14 13.79
CA LYS A 24 -35.02 -9.60 13.87
C LYS A 24 -34.30 -10.16 12.65
N LEU A 25 -33.35 -11.06 12.89
CA LEU A 25 -32.58 -11.68 11.81
C LEU A 25 -33.51 -12.55 10.94
N GLY A 26 -33.44 -12.35 9.63
CA GLY A 26 -34.06 -13.19 8.62
C GLY A 26 -33.11 -14.23 8.06
N LYS A 27 -33.28 -14.61 6.80
CA LYS A 27 -32.32 -15.51 6.12
C LYS A 27 -31.02 -14.77 5.83
N TRP A 28 -29.92 -15.46 6.03
CA TRP A 28 -28.56 -14.93 5.76
C TRP A 28 -27.64 -16.01 5.22
N SER A 29 -26.53 -15.61 4.66
CA SER A 29 -25.47 -16.48 4.16
C SER A 29 -24.10 -15.89 4.44
N CYS A 30 -23.09 -16.76 4.53
CA CYS A 30 -21.70 -16.40 4.63
C CYS A 30 -20.95 -17.01 3.44
N SER A 31 -20.37 -16.19 2.60
CA SER A 31 -19.65 -16.61 1.40
C SER A 31 -18.22 -16.08 1.41
N ARG A 32 -17.27 -16.95 1.06
CA ARG A 32 -15.86 -16.56 0.97
C ARG A 32 -15.66 -15.66 -0.25
N ILE A 33 -14.99 -14.53 -0.03
CA ILE A 33 -14.52 -13.65 -1.11
C ILE A 33 -13.19 -14.22 -1.63
N ALA A 34 -13.14 -14.50 -2.93
CA ALA A 34 -11.91 -14.92 -3.58
C ALA A 34 -11.03 -13.69 -3.83
N TRP A 35 -9.84 -13.67 -3.25
CA TRP A 35 -8.83 -12.66 -3.57
C TRP A 35 -7.46 -13.34 -3.74
N LYS A 36 -6.60 -12.74 -4.56
CA LYS A 36 -5.20 -13.17 -4.67
C LYS A 36 -4.40 -12.44 -3.58
N ALA A 37 -4.24 -13.07 -2.44
CA ALA A 37 -3.45 -12.49 -1.35
C ALA A 37 -1.98 -12.82 -1.51
N SER A 38 -1.15 -11.79 -1.40
CA SER A 38 0.26 -11.93 -1.04
C SER A 38 0.48 -11.65 0.46
N ASN A 39 -0.59 -11.37 1.22
CA ASN A 39 -0.52 -11.04 2.63
C ASN A 39 -0.87 -12.28 3.47
N TYR A 40 0.11 -12.78 4.22
CA TYR A 40 -0.01 -13.98 5.04
C TYR A 40 -0.74 -13.77 6.37
N VAL A 41 -1.08 -12.52 6.72
CA VAL A 41 -1.80 -12.18 7.96
C VAL A 41 -3.32 -12.18 7.80
N THR A 42 -3.83 -12.35 6.58
CA THR A 42 -5.26 -12.51 6.31
C THR A 42 -5.59 -13.99 6.09
N GLY A 43 -6.21 -14.62 7.08
CA GLY A 43 -6.63 -16.02 7.03
C GLY A 43 -7.87 -16.26 6.18
N GLY A 44 -8.69 -15.23 5.99
CA GLY A 44 -9.90 -15.29 5.16
C GLY A 44 -10.64 -13.97 5.07
N LEU A 45 -11.39 -13.79 3.99
CA LEU A 45 -12.29 -12.67 3.77
C LEU A 45 -13.65 -13.21 3.37
N TYR A 46 -14.70 -12.79 4.05
CA TYR A 46 -16.04 -13.32 3.86
C TYR A 46 -17.06 -12.20 3.77
N ARG A 47 -18.00 -12.34 2.85
CA ARG A 47 -19.21 -11.53 2.80
C ARG A 47 -20.31 -12.24 3.57
N VAL A 48 -20.84 -11.59 4.60
CA VAL A 48 -21.99 -12.06 5.38
C VAL A 48 -23.14 -11.13 5.07
N ALA A 49 -24.19 -11.67 4.46
CA ALA A 49 -25.30 -10.85 3.97
C ALA A 49 -26.64 -11.55 4.14
N GLY A 50 -27.69 -10.77 4.28
CA GLY A 50 -29.03 -11.33 4.44
C GLY A 50 -30.11 -10.27 4.53
N THR A 51 -31.22 -10.70 5.13
CA THR A 51 -32.39 -9.86 5.44
C THR A 51 -32.55 -9.76 6.96
N ALA A 52 -33.09 -8.64 7.41
CA ALA A 52 -33.58 -8.46 8.75
C ALA A 52 -35.00 -7.83 8.67
N TRP A 53 -35.78 -7.98 9.72
CA TRP A 53 -37.15 -7.48 9.78
C TRP A 53 -37.28 -6.35 10.77
N SER A 54 -37.84 -5.23 10.35
CA SER A 54 -38.22 -4.09 11.16
C SER A 54 -39.69 -3.81 10.97
N ASN A 55 -40.53 -4.05 11.99
CA ASN A 55 -41.98 -3.79 11.91
C ASN A 55 -42.63 -4.33 10.62
N GLU A 56 -42.38 -5.60 10.29
CA GLU A 56 -42.85 -6.29 9.09
C GLU A 56 -42.21 -5.88 7.75
N GLU A 57 -41.33 -4.88 7.74
CA GLU A 57 -40.54 -4.51 6.56
C GLU A 57 -39.22 -5.28 6.52
N ALA A 58 -38.92 -5.88 5.37
CA ALA A 58 -37.65 -6.54 5.14
C ALA A 58 -36.58 -5.51 4.75
N VAL A 59 -35.46 -5.48 5.49
CA VAL A 59 -34.30 -4.67 5.17
C VAL A 59 -33.11 -5.59 4.80
N HIS A 60 -32.41 -5.25 3.73
CA HIS A 60 -31.21 -5.98 3.32
C HIS A 60 -29.98 -5.40 4.03
N TRP A 61 -29.07 -6.29 4.37
CA TRP A 61 -27.81 -5.90 5.00
C TRP A 61 -26.65 -6.75 4.47
N SER A 62 -25.45 -6.20 4.54
CA SER A 62 -24.21 -6.92 4.24
C SER A 62 -23.03 -6.38 5.06
N LEU A 63 -22.10 -7.28 5.38
CA LEU A 63 -20.94 -7.08 6.21
C LEU A 63 -19.74 -7.80 5.60
N ILE A 64 -18.56 -7.30 5.90
CA ILE A 64 -17.31 -8.01 5.64
C ILE A 64 -16.76 -8.57 6.95
N LEU A 65 -16.53 -9.88 6.97
CA LEU A 65 -15.79 -10.54 8.03
C LEU A 65 -14.37 -10.82 7.54
N LYS A 66 -13.39 -10.12 8.12
CA LYS A 66 -11.97 -10.36 7.87
C LYS A 66 -11.39 -11.18 9.01
N VAL A 67 -10.80 -12.32 8.67
CA VAL A 67 -10.09 -13.20 9.61
C VAL A 67 -8.62 -12.83 9.60
N VAL A 68 -8.13 -12.39 10.75
CA VAL A 68 -6.73 -12.00 10.94
C VAL A 68 -6.00 -13.11 11.69
N VAL A 69 -4.84 -13.52 11.18
CA VAL A 69 -4.02 -14.61 11.72
C VAL A 69 -2.54 -14.20 11.76
N PRO A 70 -1.72 -14.74 12.68
CA PRO A 70 -0.29 -14.47 12.69
C PRO A 70 0.39 -15.09 11.47
N ALA A 71 1.32 -14.34 10.86
CA ALA A 71 2.32 -14.91 9.97
C ALA A 71 3.57 -15.29 10.77
N ILE A 72 4.29 -16.29 10.29
CA ILE A 72 5.60 -16.66 10.84
C ILE A 72 6.50 -15.40 10.77
N GLN A 73 7.04 -14.94 11.90
CA GLN A 73 7.91 -13.75 12.06
C GLN A 73 7.21 -12.38 12.12
N ALA A 74 5.88 -12.28 12.15
CA ALA A 74 5.16 -11.01 12.13
C ALA A 74 4.59 -10.59 13.51
N ASP A 75 5.26 -10.94 14.61
CA ASP A 75 4.80 -10.57 15.98
C ASP A 75 5.54 -9.36 16.58
N ASP A 76 6.44 -8.74 15.80
CA ASP A 76 7.08 -7.48 16.17
C ASP A 76 6.22 -6.30 15.67
N PRO A 77 5.77 -5.38 16.53
CA PRO A 77 5.02 -4.20 16.14
C PRO A 77 5.73 -3.30 15.12
N GLN A 78 7.06 -3.28 15.08
CA GLN A 78 7.83 -2.51 14.11
C GLN A 78 8.08 -3.27 12.78
N HIS A 79 7.77 -4.57 12.74
CA HIS A 79 7.83 -5.32 11.49
C HIS A 79 6.80 -4.80 10.49
N TYR A 80 7.18 -4.63 9.21
CA TYR A 80 6.29 -4.08 8.18
C TYR A 80 4.93 -4.81 8.09
N ASN A 81 4.88 -6.11 8.38
CA ASN A 81 3.71 -6.97 8.29
C ASN A 81 3.24 -7.48 9.67
N TYR A 82 3.25 -6.61 10.70
CA TYR A 82 2.74 -6.99 12.04
C TYR A 82 1.26 -7.34 11.98
N TRP A 83 0.91 -8.57 12.34
CA TRP A 83 -0.40 -9.16 12.09
C TRP A 83 -1.56 -8.52 12.87
N LYS A 84 -1.30 -7.95 14.05
CA LYS A 84 -2.34 -7.28 14.87
C LYS A 84 -2.57 -5.82 14.49
N ARG A 85 -1.78 -5.23 13.59
CA ARG A 85 -1.81 -3.78 13.35
C ARG A 85 -3.18 -3.26 12.95
N GLU A 86 -3.86 -3.91 12.01
CA GLU A 86 -5.19 -3.48 11.59
C GLU A 86 -6.22 -3.61 12.71
N VAL A 87 -6.15 -4.67 13.52
CA VAL A 87 -7.01 -4.87 14.69
C VAL A 87 -6.82 -3.72 15.68
N LEU A 88 -5.56 -3.40 16.00
CA LEU A 88 -5.21 -2.32 16.91
C LEU A 88 -5.59 -0.94 16.38
N ALA A 89 -5.52 -0.74 15.05
CA ALA A 89 -5.96 0.50 14.41
C ALA A 89 -7.45 0.75 14.63
N TYR A 90 -8.28 -0.27 14.53
CA TYR A 90 -9.71 -0.16 14.84
C TYR A 90 -9.98 -0.03 16.33
N GLN A 91 -9.27 -0.77 17.18
CA GLN A 91 -9.51 -0.75 18.63
C GLN A 91 -9.06 0.55 19.30
N SER A 92 -7.99 1.19 18.82
CA SER A 92 -7.47 2.44 19.37
C SER A 92 -8.31 3.67 19.03
N GLY A 93 -9.20 3.56 18.02
CA GLY A 93 -10.01 4.69 17.54
C GLY A 93 -9.26 5.66 16.60
N ILE A 94 -8.00 5.39 16.24
CA ILE A 94 -7.28 6.30 15.30
C ILE A 94 -7.96 6.41 13.93
N LEU A 95 -8.64 5.33 13.50
CA LEU A 95 -9.35 5.33 12.21
C LEU A 95 -10.66 6.12 12.24
N GLU A 96 -11.18 6.46 13.43
CA GLU A 96 -12.34 7.35 13.62
C GLU A 96 -11.91 8.83 13.65
N GLN A 97 -10.61 9.10 13.85
CA GLN A 97 -10.02 10.43 13.95
C GLN A 97 -9.25 10.86 12.69
N LEU A 98 -9.40 10.12 11.60
CA LEU A 98 -8.78 10.48 10.33
C LEU A 98 -9.31 11.82 9.82
N PRO A 99 -8.49 12.64 9.12
CA PRO A 99 -8.95 13.85 8.45
C PRO A 99 -10.12 13.58 7.48
N GLU A 100 -11.06 14.52 7.37
CA GLU A 100 -12.37 14.36 6.72
C GLU A 100 -12.32 13.82 5.27
N MET A 101 -11.21 14.06 4.54
CA MET A 101 -11.08 13.60 3.16
C MET A 101 -10.90 12.08 3.03
N ILE A 102 -10.57 11.38 4.10
CA ILE A 102 -10.39 9.92 4.10
C ILE A 102 -11.06 9.30 5.32
N ARG A 103 -11.72 8.18 5.13
CA ARG A 103 -12.24 7.36 6.22
C ARG A 103 -11.95 5.89 6.03
N ALA A 104 -11.90 5.15 7.11
CA ALA A 104 -11.93 3.69 7.09
C ALA A 104 -13.39 3.17 7.06
N PRO A 105 -13.63 1.91 6.69
CA PRO A 105 -14.90 1.23 6.97
C PRO A 105 -15.20 1.25 8.47
N ARG A 106 -16.46 1.34 8.85
CA ARG A 106 -16.84 1.21 10.25
C ARG A 106 -16.51 -0.18 10.76
N CYS A 107 -15.81 -0.28 11.88
CA CYS A 107 -15.66 -1.54 12.60
C CYS A 107 -16.84 -1.73 13.57
N LEU A 108 -17.59 -2.78 13.37
CA LEU A 108 -18.80 -3.09 14.13
C LEU A 108 -18.50 -3.96 15.35
N ALA A 109 -17.53 -4.88 15.20
CA ALA A 109 -17.02 -5.70 16.28
C ALA A 109 -15.61 -6.22 15.98
N VAL A 110 -14.86 -6.45 17.05
CA VAL A 110 -13.59 -7.19 17.06
C VAL A 110 -13.78 -8.38 17.98
N GLU A 111 -13.52 -9.59 17.48
CA GLU A 111 -13.70 -10.82 18.25
C GLU A 111 -12.43 -11.67 18.23
N GLU A 112 -11.84 -11.88 19.39
CA GLU A 112 -10.77 -12.86 19.57
C GLU A 112 -11.41 -14.26 19.61
N GLN A 113 -11.09 -15.11 18.65
CA GLN A 113 -11.59 -16.49 18.58
C GLN A 113 -10.68 -17.43 19.38
N ASP A 114 -9.38 -17.19 19.30
CA ASP A 114 -8.31 -17.84 20.04
C ASP A 114 -7.05 -16.97 20.02
N ASP A 115 -5.92 -17.46 20.57
CA ASP A 115 -4.65 -16.72 20.65
C ASP A 115 -4.06 -16.32 19.28
N HIS A 116 -4.53 -16.94 18.20
CA HIS A 116 -4.01 -16.80 16.85
C HIS A 116 -5.06 -16.43 15.80
N THR A 117 -6.29 -16.12 16.21
CA THR A 117 -7.38 -15.83 15.28
C THR A 117 -8.23 -14.69 15.81
N ILE A 118 -8.29 -13.59 15.08
CA ILE A 118 -9.12 -12.43 15.39
C ILE A 118 -10.06 -12.17 14.22
N TRP A 119 -11.32 -11.93 14.50
CA TRP A 119 -12.33 -11.57 13.54
C TRP A 119 -12.62 -10.08 13.60
N LEU A 120 -12.51 -9.41 12.45
CA LEU A 120 -12.95 -8.03 12.26
C LEU A 120 -14.26 -8.02 11.49
N TRP A 121 -15.31 -7.47 12.08
CA TRP A 121 -16.60 -7.25 11.44
C TRP A 121 -16.65 -5.82 10.92
N LEU A 122 -16.64 -5.66 9.61
CA LEU A 122 -16.50 -4.37 8.96
C LEU A 122 -17.73 -4.07 8.09
N GLU A 123 -18.02 -2.78 7.93
CA GLU A 123 -18.91 -2.26 6.90
C GLU A 123 -18.47 -2.76 5.53
N GLU A 124 -19.39 -3.23 4.70
CA GLU A 124 -19.11 -3.48 3.30
C GLU A 124 -19.08 -2.16 2.54
N VAL A 125 -17.97 -1.87 1.90
CA VAL A 125 -17.79 -0.68 1.04
C VAL A 125 -18.13 -1.04 -0.39
N THR A 126 -18.96 -0.22 -1.03
CA THR A 126 -19.32 -0.40 -2.45
C THR A 126 -18.34 0.36 -3.31
N ASP A 127 -17.72 -0.34 -4.24
CA ASP A 127 -16.92 0.28 -5.29
C ASP A 127 -17.87 0.94 -6.33
N ARG A 128 -17.64 2.24 -6.57
CA ARG A 128 -18.44 3.04 -7.52
C ARG A 128 -17.73 3.25 -8.86
N ILE A 129 -16.43 2.99 -8.92
CA ILE A 129 -15.58 3.33 -10.07
C ILE A 129 -15.07 2.05 -10.76
N GLY A 130 -14.89 0.96 -10.02
CA GLY A 130 -14.25 -0.26 -10.50
C GLY A 130 -12.72 -0.20 -10.40
N ALA A 131 -12.06 -1.29 -10.80
CA ALA A 131 -10.63 -1.47 -10.64
C ALA A 131 -9.78 -0.72 -11.70
N GLU A 132 -10.38 -0.29 -12.79
CA GLU A 132 -9.69 0.41 -13.89
C GLU A 132 -9.91 1.92 -13.80
N TRP A 133 -8.94 2.62 -13.23
CA TRP A 133 -9.00 4.07 -13.10
C TRP A 133 -8.40 4.77 -14.32
N THR A 134 -9.04 5.86 -14.72
CA THR A 134 -8.47 6.82 -15.69
C THR A 134 -7.32 7.61 -15.07
N GLY A 135 -6.45 8.20 -15.89
CA GLY A 135 -5.39 9.09 -15.41
C GLY A 135 -5.92 10.21 -14.49
N GLN A 136 -7.06 10.81 -14.84
CA GLN A 136 -7.70 11.84 -14.02
C GLN A 136 -8.16 11.32 -12.65
N GLN A 137 -8.70 10.10 -12.57
CA GLN A 137 -9.11 9.50 -11.29
C GLN A 137 -7.90 9.23 -10.39
N TYR A 138 -6.77 8.81 -10.95
CA TYR A 138 -5.51 8.72 -10.20
C TYR A 138 -5.08 10.06 -9.64
N GLU A 139 -5.10 11.12 -10.46
CA GLU A 139 -4.73 12.48 -10.05
C GLU A 139 -5.65 12.99 -8.92
N GLU A 140 -6.96 12.78 -9.03
CA GLU A 140 -7.95 13.17 -8.01
C GLU A 140 -7.71 12.44 -6.68
N VAL A 141 -7.48 11.12 -6.71
CA VAL A 141 -7.22 10.33 -5.50
C VAL A 141 -5.86 10.68 -4.88
N VAL A 142 -4.84 10.85 -5.70
CA VAL A 142 -3.51 11.25 -5.23
C VAL A 142 -3.52 12.63 -4.59
N ARG A 143 -4.34 13.57 -5.10
CA ARG A 143 -4.58 14.88 -4.47
C ARG A 143 -5.21 14.71 -3.08
N LEU A 144 -6.19 13.81 -2.93
CA LEU A 144 -6.80 13.52 -1.61
C LEU A 144 -5.78 12.91 -0.63
N LEU A 145 -4.91 12.00 -1.10
CA LEU A 145 -3.81 11.46 -0.28
C LEU A 145 -2.82 12.57 0.12
N GLY A 146 -2.53 13.51 -0.78
CA GLY A 146 -1.74 14.70 -0.48
C GLY A 146 -2.38 15.55 0.62
N ARG A 147 -3.69 15.83 0.54
CA ARG A 147 -4.43 16.54 1.60
C ARG A 147 -4.41 15.78 2.93
N PHE A 148 -4.58 14.47 2.88
CA PHE A 148 -4.52 13.60 4.05
C PHE A 148 -3.16 13.67 4.76
N ASN A 149 -2.07 13.46 4.02
CA ASN A 149 -0.73 13.55 4.60
C ASN A 149 -0.39 14.99 5.02
N GLY A 150 -0.80 16.00 4.24
CA GLY A 150 -0.60 17.41 4.54
C GLY A 150 -1.27 17.88 5.83
N ALA A 151 -2.43 17.30 6.19
CA ALA A 151 -3.13 17.65 7.41
C ALA A 151 -2.26 17.39 8.67
N TYR A 152 -1.45 16.33 8.68
CA TYR A 152 -0.52 16.03 9.78
C TYR A 152 0.68 16.98 9.84
N LEU A 153 0.94 17.74 8.80
CA LEU A 153 1.96 18.79 8.79
C LEU A 153 1.39 20.14 9.23
N CYS A 154 0.06 20.27 9.28
CA CYS A 154 -0.66 21.53 9.49
C CYS A 154 -1.56 21.50 10.73
N GLY A 155 -1.18 20.75 11.76
CA GLY A 155 -1.81 20.84 13.08
C GLY A 155 -2.62 19.61 13.49
N VAL A 156 -2.91 18.65 12.62
CA VAL A 156 -3.45 17.36 13.05
C VAL A 156 -2.34 16.59 13.77
N PRO A 157 -2.53 16.18 15.03
CA PRO A 157 -1.50 15.48 15.79
C PRO A 157 -1.25 14.08 15.20
N LEU A 158 0.03 13.70 15.11
CA LEU A 158 0.37 12.32 14.78
C LEU A 158 0.05 11.42 15.98
N PRO A 159 -0.59 10.26 15.75
CA PRO A 159 -0.77 9.28 16.82
C PRO A 159 0.59 8.73 17.28
N ASP A 160 0.73 8.46 18.59
CA ASP A 160 1.97 7.93 19.18
C ASP A 160 1.74 6.52 19.75
N GLU A 161 1.09 5.68 18.98
CA GLU A 161 0.83 4.30 19.34
C GLU A 161 2.09 3.44 19.15
N ALA A 162 2.46 2.63 20.15
CA ALA A 162 3.66 1.80 20.11
C ALA A 162 3.65 0.74 19.00
N TRP A 163 2.47 0.32 18.55
CA TRP A 163 2.26 -0.65 17.49
C TRP A 163 2.31 -0.04 16.08
N LEU A 164 2.32 1.29 15.93
CA LEU A 164 2.49 1.93 14.63
C LEU A 164 3.92 1.71 14.11
N CYS A 165 4.04 1.19 12.91
CA CYS A 165 5.33 1.05 12.25
C CYS A 165 5.85 2.45 11.85
N LYS A 166 7.01 2.84 12.39
CA LYS A 166 7.64 4.14 12.11
C LYS A 166 8.68 4.08 10.97
N GLY A 167 8.81 2.92 10.31
CA GLY A 167 9.79 2.66 9.23
C GLY A 167 9.37 1.51 8.33
N TRP A 168 8.13 1.53 7.82
CA TRP A 168 7.57 0.45 7.03
C TRP A 168 8.48 0.01 5.87
N LEU A 169 8.98 0.99 5.08
CA LEU A 169 9.83 0.70 3.93
C LEU A 169 11.17 0.07 4.33
N ALA A 170 11.79 0.56 5.41
CA ALA A 170 13.05 0.01 5.90
C ALA A 170 12.87 -1.45 6.35
N SER A 171 11.82 -1.74 7.14
CA SER A 171 11.50 -3.10 7.58
C SER A 171 11.18 -4.03 6.41
N TRP A 172 10.47 -3.53 5.38
CA TRP A 172 10.21 -4.30 4.16
C TRP A 172 11.48 -4.61 3.36
N VAL A 173 12.42 -3.64 3.26
CA VAL A 173 13.72 -3.84 2.60
C VAL A 173 14.55 -4.89 3.36
N GLU A 174 14.60 -4.81 4.69
CA GLU A 174 15.28 -5.80 5.52
C GLU A 174 14.72 -7.21 5.32
N GLU A 175 13.40 -7.35 5.20
CA GLU A 175 12.77 -8.63 4.90
C GLU A 175 13.14 -9.14 3.51
N CYS A 176 13.13 -8.27 2.49
CA CYS A 176 13.53 -8.63 1.14
C CYS A 176 15.00 -9.10 1.07
N ASP A 177 15.88 -8.47 1.86
CA ASP A 177 17.31 -8.79 1.92
C ASP A 177 17.59 -10.20 2.47
N LYS A 178 16.69 -10.78 3.26
CA LYS A 178 16.85 -12.16 3.76
C LYS A 178 16.75 -13.20 2.64
N TYR A 179 16.06 -12.86 1.54
CA TYR A 179 15.85 -13.75 0.40
C TYR A 179 16.70 -13.37 -0.83
N ASP A 180 17.52 -12.32 -0.73
CA ASP A 180 18.44 -11.89 -1.77
C ASP A 180 19.82 -12.56 -1.56
N ASP A 181 20.19 -13.47 -2.44
CA ASP A 181 21.50 -14.13 -2.45
C ASP A 181 22.65 -13.23 -2.91
N ARG A 182 22.33 -11.98 -3.31
CA ARG A 182 23.26 -10.98 -3.84
C ARG A 182 24.02 -11.41 -5.09
N SER A 183 23.59 -12.47 -5.76
CA SER A 183 24.24 -12.94 -7.00
C SER A 183 24.28 -11.88 -8.07
N VAL A 184 23.26 -11.02 -8.11
CA VAL A 184 23.13 -9.89 -9.05
C VAL A 184 24.21 -8.81 -8.88
N LEU A 185 24.95 -8.82 -7.77
CA LEU A 185 26.11 -7.93 -7.60
C LEU A 185 27.35 -8.45 -8.32
N ASN A 186 27.35 -9.71 -8.79
CA ASN A 186 28.43 -10.28 -9.58
C ASN A 186 28.17 -10.03 -11.08
N GLU A 187 29.20 -9.64 -11.81
CA GLU A 187 29.08 -9.39 -13.26
C GLU A 187 28.68 -10.64 -14.04
N GLU A 188 29.12 -11.81 -13.59
CA GLU A 188 28.81 -13.12 -14.14
C GLU A 188 27.30 -13.38 -14.26
N ALA A 189 26.50 -12.91 -13.31
CA ALA A 189 25.05 -13.04 -13.35
C ALA A 189 24.39 -12.30 -14.55
N TRP A 190 25.11 -11.39 -15.17
CA TRP A 190 24.67 -10.56 -16.29
C TRP A 190 25.26 -10.98 -17.65
N GLU A 191 26.17 -11.97 -17.67
CA GLU A 191 26.82 -12.43 -18.90
C GLU A 191 25.90 -13.24 -19.82
N ILE A 192 24.65 -13.43 -19.44
CA ILE A 192 23.65 -14.14 -20.22
C ILE A 192 23.28 -13.28 -21.45
N PRO A 193 23.41 -13.81 -22.69
CA PRO A 193 23.23 -13.00 -23.91
C PRO A 193 21.91 -12.26 -23.98
N ILE A 194 20.81 -12.86 -23.48
CA ILE A 194 19.48 -12.25 -23.50
C ILE A 194 19.38 -11.01 -22.60
N LEU A 195 20.10 -10.96 -21.48
CA LEU A 195 20.11 -9.80 -20.58
C LEU A 195 20.73 -8.58 -21.26
N LYS A 196 21.73 -8.79 -22.15
CA LYS A 196 22.36 -7.71 -22.93
C LYS A 196 21.39 -7.05 -23.92
N GLY A 197 20.33 -7.76 -24.34
CA GLY A 197 19.26 -7.22 -25.16
C GLY A 197 18.10 -6.57 -24.37
N LEU A 198 17.98 -6.90 -23.08
CA LEU A 198 16.87 -6.45 -22.22
C LEU A 198 17.25 -5.26 -21.34
N PHE A 199 18.52 -5.12 -20.99
CA PHE A 199 19.01 -4.06 -20.11
C PHE A 199 20.08 -3.18 -20.77
N PRO A 200 20.19 -1.90 -20.37
CA PRO A 200 21.30 -1.03 -20.79
C PRO A 200 22.68 -1.61 -20.38
N THR A 201 23.70 -1.39 -21.18
CA THR A 201 25.06 -1.91 -20.96
C THR A 201 25.69 -1.48 -19.62
N ASN A 202 25.25 -0.36 -19.04
CA ASN A 202 25.74 0.17 -17.78
C ASN A 202 24.91 -0.26 -16.55
N ILE A 203 23.89 -1.14 -16.75
CA ILE A 203 22.93 -1.50 -15.68
C ILE A 203 23.63 -2.06 -14.43
N VAL A 204 24.62 -2.94 -14.61
CA VAL A 204 25.33 -3.59 -13.50
C VAL A 204 26.02 -2.56 -12.60
N ARG A 205 26.73 -1.60 -13.21
CA ARG A 205 27.40 -0.52 -12.47
C ARG A 205 26.39 0.35 -11.72
N ARG A 206 25.27 0.71 -12.37
CA ARG A 206 24.18 1.50 -11.78
C ARG A 206 23.54 0.78 -10.60
N TYR A 207 23.26 -0.50 -10.76
CA TYR A 207 22.66 -1.32 -9.69
C TYR A 207 23.61 -1.50 -8.49
N LYS A 208 24.92 -1.74 -8.74
CA LYS A 208 25.93 -1.79 -7.66
C LYS A 208 25.99 -0.48 -6.89
N GLU A 209 25.93 0.66 -7.57
CA GLU A 209 25.93 1.97 -6.92
C GLU A 209 24.66 2.19 -6.10
N PHE A 210 23.49 1.85 -6.64
CA PHE A 210 22.24 1.85 -5.87
C PHE A 210 22.37 0.99 -4.61
N TYR A 211 22.83 -0.25 -4.76
CA TYR A 211 22.96 -1.19 -3.63
C TYR A 211 23.88 -0.62 -2.53
N ARG A 212 24.96 0.03 -2.92
CA ARG A 212 25.91 0.67 -2.01
C ARG A 212 25.30 1.88 -1.27
N THR A 213 24.42 2.63 -1.93
CA THR A 213 23.89 3.91 -1.42
C THR A 213 22.48 3.80 -0.82
N ARG A 214 21.75 2.69 -1.03
CA ARG A 214 20.36 2.53 -0.59
C ARG A 214 20.15 2.78 0.90
N GLY A 215 21.10 2.42 1.76
CA GLY A 215 21.04 2.69 3.19
C GLY A 215 21.05 4.20 3.52
N LEU A 216 21.69 5.02 2.68
CA LEU A 216 21.66 6.48 2.82
C LEU A 216 20.31 7.06 2.39
N LEU A 217 19.66 6.48 1.37
CA LEU A 217 18.29 6.85 0.97
C LEU A 217 17.31 6.58 2.10
N LEU A 218 17.38 5.41 2.75
CA LEU A 218 16.54 5.10 3.91
C LEU A 218 16.79 6.09 5.07
N LYS A 219 18.04 6.48 5.34
CA LYS A 219 18.35 7.52 6.33
C LYS A 219 17.79 8.89 5.92
N GLY A 220 17.82 9.22 4.63
CA GLY A 220 17.21 10.45 4.10
C GLY A 220 15.69 10.47 4.34
N LEU A 221 14.99 9.36 4.07
CA LEU A 221 13.55 9.25 4.33
C LEU A 221 13.19 9.49 5.81
N GLN A 222 14.02 9.03 6.74
CA GLN A 222 13.82 9.28 8.17
C GLN A 222 13.99 10.77 8.57
N ARG A 223 14.61 11.60 7.72
CA ARG A 223 14.77 13.05 7.92
C ARG A 223 13.59 13.88 7.44
N LEU A 224 12.75 13.32 6.60
CA LEU A 224 11.58 14.01 6.07
C LEU A 224 10.55 14.32 7.19
N PRO A 225 9.71 15.35 7.00
CA PRO A 225 8.53 15.56 7.83
C PRO A 225 7.70 14.28 7.91
N ARG A 226 7.21 13.97 9.11
CA ARG A 226 6.50 12.71 9.37
C ARG A 226 5.00 12.89 9.21
N VAL A 227 4.36 11.93 8.57
CA VAL A 227 2.92 11.90 8.31
C VAL A 227 2.35 10.52 8.61
N LEU A 228 1.07 10.44 8.98
CA LEU A 228 0.37 9.16 9.01
C LEU A 228 0.13 8.70 7.56
N THR A 229 0.36 7.43 7.31
CA THR A 229 0.23 6.82 5.98
C THR A 229 -0.56 5.52 6.07
N HIS A 230 -1.31 5.22 5.03
CA HIS A 230 -1.95 3.92 4.85
C HIS A 230 -0.95 2.83 4.48
N ASN A 231 0.09 3.19 3.73
CA ASN A 231 1.15 2.33 3.20
C ASN A 231 0.68 1.18 2.28
N ASP A 232 -0.59 1.13 1.92
CA ASP A 232 -1.12 0.23 0.88
C ASP A 232 -2.22 0.91 0.05
N ALA A 233 -2.06 2.22 -0.13
CA ALA A 233 -2.96 3.07 -0.90
C ALA A 233 -2.77 2.82 -2.40
N TRP A 234 -3.62 1.95 -2.99
CA TRP A 234 -3.68 1.64 -4.40
C TRP A 234 -5.12 1.26 -4.80
N PRO A 235 -5.51 1.23 -6.11
CA PRO A 235 -6.90 1.14 -6.52
C PRO A 235 -7.77 0.10 -5.81
N PRO A 236 -7.32 -1.17 -5.60
CA PRO A 236 -8.15 -2.16 -4.89
C PRO A 236 -8.49 -1.83 -3.44
N ASN A 237 -7.74 -0.94 -2.80
CA ASN A 237 -7.94 -0.53 -1.41
C ASN A 237 -8.58 0.86 -1.26
N LEU A 238 -8.81 1.57 -2.35
CA LEU A 238 -9.26 2.96 -2.36
C LEU A 238 -10.57 3.11 -3.12
N PHE A 239 -11.58 3.64 -2.45
CA PHE A 239 -12.96 3.78 -2.97
C PHE A 239 -13.38 5.24 -2.96
N PRO A 240 -13.12 6.00 -4.04
CA PRO A 240 -13.54 7.40 -4.15
C PRO A 240 -15.06 7.57 -3.97
N GLN A 241 -15.45 8.54 -3.16
CA GLN A 241 -16.85 8.89 -2.89
C GLN A 241 -17.19 10.27 -3.47
N GLY A 242 -16.76 10.54 -4.68
CA GLY A 242 -16.79 11.83 -5.35
C GLY A 242 -15.41 12.47 -5.37
N LYS A 243 -15.36 13.81 -5.50
CA LYS A 243 -14.10 14.54 -5.68
C LYS A 243 -13.34 14.85 -4.39
N ASP A 244 -14.03 14.85 -3.24
CA ASP A 244 -13.50 15.40 -2.00
C ASP A 244 -13.36 14.35 -0.87
N SER A 245 -13.79 13.12 -1.10
CA SER A 245 -13.72 12.09 -0.07
C SER A 245 -13.40 10.70 -0.63
N LEU A 246 -12.77 9.90 0.20
CA LEU A 246 -12.22 8.58 -0.11
C LEU A 246 -12.48 7.63 1.05
N ILE A 247 -12.90 6.40 0.76
CA ILE A 247 -12.87 5.31 1.74
C ILE A 247 -11.64 4.46 1.44
N ALA A 248 -10.79 4.23 2.44
CA ALA A 248 -9.65 3.34 2.34
C ALA A 248 -9.87 2.10 3.19
N ILE A 249 -9.70 0.92 2.61
CA ILE A 249 -9.78 -0.37 3.29
C ILE A 249 -8.39 -1.00 3.47
N ASP A 250 -8.30 -2.04 4.28
CA ASP A 250 -7.05 -2.79 4.53
C ASP A 250 -5.94 -1.93 5.16
N TRP A 251 -6.18 -1.48 6.38
CA TRP A 251 -5.25 -0.67 7.19
C TRP A 251 -4.12 -1.49 7.84
N ALA A 252 -3.87 -2.71 7.35
CA ALA A 252 -2.84 -3.61 7.89
C ALA A 252 -1.42 -3.01 7.89
N PHE A 253 -1.15 -2.02 7.04
CA PHE A 253 0.16 -1.37 6.94
C PHE A 253 0.18 0.08 7.47
N VAL A 254 -0.89 0.53 8.13
CA VAL A 254 -0.92 1.88 8.71
C VAL A 254 0.32 2.16 9.56
N GLY A 255 0.90 3.34 9.37
CA GLY A 255 2.13 3.69 10.06
C GLY A 255 2.51 5.15 9.87
N ILE A 256 3.67 5.51 10.38
CA ILE A 256 4.23 6.85 10.23
C ILE A 256 5.42 6.77 9.28
N ALA A 257 5.35 7.50 8.16
CA ALA A 257 6.37 7.52 7.14
C ALA A 257 6.84 8.96 6.83
N GLY A 258 7.87 9.10 6.03
CA GLY A 258 8.30 10.39 5.49
C GLY A 258 7.36 10.88 4.41
N LEU A 259 7.22 12.19 4.33
CA LEU A 259 6.40 12.85 3.32
C LEU A 259 6.79 12.39 1.90
N GLY A 260 5.81 11.94 1.11
CA GLY A 260 6.01 11.40 -0.24
C GLY A 260 6.25 9.89 -0.32
N GLU A 261 6.61 9.20 0.79
CA GLU A 261 6.84 7.74 0.77
C GLU A 261 5.60 6.96 0.31
N GLU A 262 4.41 7.37 0.75
CA GLU A 262 3.15 6.72 0.39
C GLU A 262 2.85 6.81 -1.11
N LEU A 263 3.10 7.98 -1.71
CA LEU A 263 2.96 8.16 -3.15
C LEU A 263 3.95 7.26 -3.91
N GLY A 264 5.20 7.15 -3.44
CA GLY A 264 6.21 6.28 -4.05
C GLY A 264 5.81 4.81 -4.00
N ARG A 265 5.18 4.37 -2.90
CA ARG A 265 4.64 3.02 -2.80
C ARG A 265 3.47 2.80 -3.77
N LEU A 266 2.49 3.70 -3.81
CA LEU A 266 1.38 3.66 -4.75
C LEU A 266 1.88 3.51 -6.19
N TYR A 267 2.79 4.40 -6.60
CA TYR A 267 3.37 4.38 -7.93
C TYR A 267 4.09 3.06 -8.26
N GLY A 268 4.89 2.55 -7.33
CA GLY A 268 5.56 1.26 -7.49
C GLY A 268 4.60 0.09 -7.64
N LEU A 269 3.46 0.09 -6.94
CA LEU A 269 2.40 -0.91 -7.10
C LEU A 269 1.70 -0.79 -8.46
N LEU A 270 1.44 0.44 -8.94
CA LEU A 270 0.87 0.68 -10.26
C LEU A 270 1.78 0.15 -11.37
N LEU A 271 3.07 0.40 -11.30
CA LEU A 271 4.03 -0.12 -12.28
C LEU A 271 4.03 -1.65 -12.32
N HIS A 272 3.82 -2.30 -11.18
CA HIS A 272 3.78 -3.76 -11.10
C HIS A 272 2.49 -4.35 -11.68
N SER A 273 1.36 -3.67 -11.51
CA SER A 273 0.05 -4.11 -12.01
C SER A 273 -0.18 -3.81 -13.51
N SER A 274 0.56 -2.85 -14.10
CA SER A 274 0.34 -2.32 -15.46
C SER A 274 1.25 -2.94 -16.52
N VAL A 275 1.75 -4.16 -16.31
CA VAL A 275 2.73 -4.79 -17.23
C VAL A 275 2.21 -4.96 -18.66
N ASP A 276 0.89 -5.01 -18.85
CA ASP A 276 0.28 -5.32 -20.16
C ASP A 276 0.29 -4.16 -21.17
N THR A 277 0.77 -2.98 -20.82
CA THR A 277 0.77 -1.84 -21.74
C THR A 277 2.17 -1.26 -21.99
N ALA A 278 2.87 -1.78 -22.99
CA ALA A 278 4.12 -1.18 -23.51
C ALA A 278 3.95 0.31 -23.92
N ALA A 279 2.75 0.73 -24.29
CA ALA A 279 2.39 2.13 -24.55
C ALA A 279 2.47 3.01 -23.28
N ALA A 280 2.27 2.44 -22.10
CA ALA A 280 2.39 3.16 -20.83
C ALA A 280 3.85 3.54 -20.48
N VAL A 281 4.85 2.96 -21.13
CA VAL A 281 6.27 3.27 -20.86
C VAL A 281 6.67 4.62 -21.44
N ALA A 282 6.21 4.96 -22.63
CA ALA A 282 6.55 6.21 -23.30
C ALA A 282 5.92 7.46 -22.64
N THR A 283 4.84 7.27 -21.90
CA THR A 283 4.11 8.35 -21.18
C THR A 283 4.38 8.37 -19.69
N ARG A 284 5.24 7.50 -19.15
CA ARG A 284 5.46 7.33 -17.71
C ARG A 284 5.95 8.60 -17.01
N ASN A 285 6.87 9.31 -17.59
CA ASN A 285 7.41 10.52 -16.97
C ASN A 285 6.34 11.62 -16.87
N ASP A 286 5.50 11.79 -17.87
CA ASP A 286 4.41 12.75 -17.83
C ASP A 286 3.34 12.34 -16.81
N PHE A 287 2.98 11.06 -16.77
CA PHE A 287 2.03 10.56 -15.78
C PHE A 287 2.58 10.66 -14.36
N LEU A 288 3.85 10.29 -14.16
CA LEU A 288 4.54 10.45 -12.88
C LEU A 288 4.52 11.91 -12.40
N ASN A 289 4.86 12.86 -13.28
CA ASN A 289 4.88 14.27 -12.93
C ASN A 289 3.47 14.76 -12.57
N ARG A 290 2.42 14.37 -13.32
CA ARG A 290 1.03 14.72 -12.98
C ARG A 290 0.61 14.16 -11.61
N LEU A 291 0.99 12.92 -11.28
CA LEU A 291 0.71 12.36 -9.94
C LEU A 291 1.44 13.15 -8.85
N LEU A 292 2.71 13.46 -9.05
CA LEU A 292 3.51 14.24 -8.08
C LEU A 292 2.93 15.65 -7.90
N ASP A 293 2.60 16.34 -9.00
CA ASP A 293 2.01 17.67 -8.97
C ASP A 293 0.65 17.66 -8.26
N SER A 294 -0.19 16.65 -8.52
CA SER A 294 -1.49 16.46 -7.86
C SER A 294 -1.33 16.23 -6.35
N TYR A 295 -0.35 15.41 -5.96
CA TYR A 295 -0.06 15.17 -4.54
C TYR A 295 0.43 16.44 -3.85
N ILE A 296 1.35 17.19 -4.48
CA ILE A 296 1.84 18.47 -3.96
C ILE A 296 0.68 19.48 -3.86
N ALA A 297 -0.20 19.55 -4.87
CA ALA A 297 -1.37 20.39 -4.81
C ALA A 297 -2.25 20.06 -3.60
N GLY A 298 -2.50 18.77 -3.34
CA GLY A 298 -3.24 18.33 -2.16
C GLY A 298 -2.57 18.74 -0.83
N ILE A 299 -1.26 18.62 -0.72
CA ILE A 299 -0.50 19.07 0.45
C ILE A 299 -0.64 20.59 0.65
N ARG A 300 -0.57 21.38 -0.45
CA ARG A 300 -0.76 22.83 -0.42
C ARG A 300 -2.17 23.20 0.02
N GLU A 301 -3.19 22.48 -0.43
CA GLU A 301 -4.59 22.66 0.00
C GLU A 301 -4.77 22.42 1.51
N ALA A 302 -3.98 21.53 2.10
CA ALA A 302 -3.95 21.32 3.55
C ALA A 302 -3.23 22.45 4.33
N GLY A 303 -2.56 23.38 3.62
CA GLY A 303 -1.88 24.55 4.19
C GLY A 303 -0.36 24.42 4.34
N TRP A 304 0.26 23.28 3.96
CA TRP A 304 1.70 23.16 4.05
C TRP A 304 2.40 23.83 2.85
N ASP A 305 3.35 24.71 3.11
CA ASP A 305 4.09 25.49 2.11
C ASP A 305 5.59 25.17 2.04
N GLY A 306 6.02 24.07 2.66
CA GLY A 306 7.41 23.65 2.69
C GLY A 306 7.98 23.25 1.32
N ASP A 307 9.23 22.86 1.30
CA ASP A 307 9.98 22.57 0.08
C ASP A 307 9.49 21.30 -0.64
N SER A 308 9.04 21.44 -1.89
CA SER A 308 8.56 20.33 -2.71
C SER A 308 9.63 19.29 -3.05
N ASP A 309 10.93 19.64 -2.96
CA ASP A 309 12.01 18.65 -3.12
C ASP A 309 11.98 17.57 -2.04
N TRP A 310 11.42 17.86 -0.86
CA TRP A 310 11.22 16.85 0.17
C TRP A 310 10.19 15.81 -0.26
N VAL A 311 9.08 16.28 -0.85
CA VAL A 311 8.04 15.40 -1.42
C VAL A 311 8.63 14.55 -2.54
N ARG A 312 9.35 15.18 -3.47
CA ARG A 312 9.99 14.53 -4.61
C ARG A 312 11.01 13.49 -4.17
N PHE A 313 11.84 13.82 -3.18
CA PHE A 313 12.77 12.85 -2.60
C PHE A 313 12.05 11.67 -1.95
N GLY A 314 11.04 11.92 -1.11
CA GLY A 314 10.25 10.84 -0.48
C GLY A 314 9.62 9.90 -1.50
N PHE A 315 9.05 10.48 -2.54
CA PHE A 315 8.45 9.75 -3.66
C PHE A 315 9.49 8.92 -4.42
N THR A 316 10.55 9.55 -4.92
CA THR A 316 11.54 8.87 -5.77
C THR A 316 12.37 7.85 -5.01
N ALA A 317 12.73 8.11 -3.75
CA ALA A 317 13.42 7.16 -2.90
C ALA A 317 12.51 5.94 -2.59
N SER A 318 11.26 6.16 -2.20
CA SER A 318 10.34 5.06 -1.88
C SER A 318 10.03 4.18 -3.09
N ALA A 319 9.75 4.77 -4.26
CA ALA A 319 9.53 4.02 -5.49
C ALA A 319 10.80 3.30 -5.95
N GLY A 320 11.94 4.01 -5.94
CA GLY A 320 13.24 3.52 -6.40
C GLY A 320 13.77 2.34 -5.57
N MET A 321 13.54 2.31 -4.25
CA MET A 321 13.95 1.20 -3.39
C MET A 321 13.42 -0.16 -3.85
N ARG A 322 12.32 -0.20 -4.62
CA ARG A 322 11.75 -1.43 -5.17
C ARG A 322 12.65 -2.11 -6.20
N CYS A 323 13.58 -1.38 -6.83
CA CYS A 323 14.52 -1.98 -7.79
C CYS A 323 15.40 -3.04 -7.12
N GLY A 324 15.67 -2.91 -5.81
CA GLY A 324 16.40 -3.90 -5.02
C GLY A 324 15.76 -5.28 -4.95
N MET A 325 14.45 -5.37 -5.13
CA MET A 325 13.71 -6.64 -5.20
C MET A 325 13.40 -7.04 -6.65
N VAL A 326 13.01 -6.06 -7.48
CA VAL A 326 12.53 -6.32 -8.84
C VAL A 326 13.64 -6.86 -9.74
N ILE A 327 14.83 -6.27 -9.71
CA ILE A 327 15.97 -6.68 -10.54
C ILE A 327 16.43 -8.11 -10.22
N PRO A 328 16.72 -8.50 -8.95
CA PRO A 328 17.09 -9.86 -8.63
C PRO A 328 16.06 -10.89 -9.07
N LYS A 329 14.78 -10.65 -8.79
CA LYS A 329 13.69 -11.55 -9.21
C LYS A 329 13.58 -11.72 -10.73
N LEU A 330 13.76 -10.64 -11.49
CA LEU A 330 13.76 -10.72 -12.96
C LEU A 330 14.91 -11.57 -13.48
N ILE A 331 16.12 -11.35 -12.96
CA ILE A 331 17.30 -12.13 -13.36
C ILE A 331 17.11 -13.59 -12.98
N GLU A 332 16.61 -13.91 -11.79
CA GLU A 332 16.28 -15.26 -11.39
C GLU A 332 15.24 -15.91 -12.33
N GLN A 333 14.20 -15.19 -12.72
CA GLN A 333 13.18 -15.67 -13.65
C GLN A 333 13.75 -15.94 -15.04
N ILE A 334 14.61 -15.04 -15.53
CA ILE A 334 15.28 -15.19 -16.84
C ILE A 334 16.21 -16.40 -16.83
N ASN A 335 16.97 -16.62 -15.74
CA ASN A 335 17.88 -17.74 -15.61
C ASN A 335 17.18 -19.11 -15.56
N LYS A 336 15.91 -19.15 -15.11
CA LYS A 336 15.12 -20.40 -14.99
C LYS A 336 14.41 -20.79 -16.30
N LYS A 337 14.30 -19.88 -17.28
CA LYS A 337 13.56 -20.10 -18.53
C LYS A 337 14.53 -20.39 -19.69
N LYS A 338 14.07 -21.15 -20.68
CA LYS A 338 14.83 -21.38 -21.94
C LYS A 338 14.67 -20.20 -22.91
N ASP A 339 15.69 -19.92 -23.70
CA ASP A 339 15.91 -18.69 -24.45
C ASP A 339 14.75 -18.22 -25.35
N GLU A 340 13.96 -19.10 -25.96
CA GLU A 340 12.91 -18.72 -26.90
C GLU A 340 11.64 -18.17 -26.27
N GLU A 341 11.39 -18.45 -24.98
CA GLU A 341 10.20 -17.98 -24.25
C GLU A 341 10.41 -16.62 -23.55
N LEU A 342 11.59 -16.03 -23.67
CA LEU A 342 12.01 -14.92 -22.81
C LEU A 342 11.89 -13.55 -23.44
N LEU A 343 11.89 -13.44 -24.79
CA LEU A 343 11.81 -12.15 -25.48
C LEU A 343 10.37 -11.67 -25.72
N THR A 344 9.48 -11.97 -24.77
CA THR A 344 8.11 -11.45 -24.83
C THR A 344 8.08 -9.94 -24.56
N ASP A 345 7.08 -9.27 -25.10
CA ASP A 345 6.87 -7.84 -24.82
C ASP A 345 6.60 -7.59 -23.33
N GLU A 346 5.99 -8.54 -22.63
CA GLU A 346 5.84 -8.52 -21.19
C GLU A 346 7.19 -8.49 -20.46
N MET A 347 8.14 -9.35 -20.83
CA MET A 347 9.47 -9.39 -20.22
C MET A 347 10.23 -8.07 -20.46
N LYS A 348 10.18 -7.55 -21.68
CA LYS A 348 10.78 -6.24 -22.01
C LYS A 348 10.15 -5.12 -21.17
N ALA A 349 8.81 -5.12 -21.02
CA ALA A 349 8.12 -4.14 -20.20
C ALA A 349 8.55 -4.23 -18.73
N ARG A 350 8.70 -5.44 -18.16
CA ARG A 350 9.20 -5.65 -16.78
C ARG A 350 10.63 -5.16 -16.60
N CYS A 351 11.52 -5.41 -17.57
CA CYS A 351 12.89 -4.91 -17.53
C CYS A 351 12.93 -3.37 -17.60
N ASN A 352 12.10 -2.76 -18.46
CA ASN A 352 11.96 -1.30 -18.52
C ASN A 352 11.44 -0.71 -17.20
N ILE A 353 10.49 -1.37 -16.53
CA ILE A 353 10.03 -0.97 -15.20
C ILE A 353 11.19 -1.02 -14.19
N ALA A 354 11.98 -2.08 -14.22
CA ALA A 354 13.13 -2.23 -13.32
C ALA A 354 14.18 -1.12 -13.52
N VAL A 355 14.47 -0.78 -14.79
CA VAL A 355 15.37 0.33 -15.14
C VAL A 355 14.79 1.66 -14.67
N HIS A 356 13.50 1.91 -14.89
CA HIS A 356 12.84 3.13 -14.45
C HIS A 356 12.84 3.29 -12.90
N LEU A 357 12.61 2.21 -12.16
CA LEU A 357 12.72 2.25 -10.70
C LEU A 357 14.16 2.58 -10.25
N LEU A 358 15.17 2.07 -10.96
CA LEU A 358 16.55 2.43 -10.68
C LEU A 358 16.85 3.91 -11.00
N GLU A 359 16.27 4.47 -12.06
CA GLU A 359 16.37 5.90 -12.38
C GLU A 359 15.77 6.78 -11.27
N LEU A 360 14.64 6.37 -10.69
CA LEU A 360 14.07 7.07 -9.54
C LEU A 360 14.98 7.00 -8.31
N ALA A 361 15.64 5.89 -8.04
CA ALA A 361 16.63 5.79 -6.96
C ALA A 361 17.86 6.68 -7.20
N GLU A 362 18.30 6.80 -8.45
CA GLU A 362 19.37 7.72 -8.84
C GLU A 362 18.96 9.18 -8.66
N GLU A 363 17.75 9.55 -9.07
CA GLU A 363 17.20 10.88 -8.83
C GLU A 363 17.12 11.20 -7.33
N ALA A 364 16.65 10.27 -6.51
CA ALA A 364 16.67 10.43 -5.06
C ALA A 364 18.08 10.63 -4.52
N SER A 365 19.08 9.92 -5.08
CA SER A 365 20.49 10.09 -4.68
C SER A 365 21.04 11.49 -4.99
N LEU A 366 20.54 12.13 -6.05
CA LEU A 366 20.90 13.53 -6.39
C LEU A 366 20.26 14.53 -5.42
N LEU A 367 19.06 14.26 -4.91
CA LEU A 367 18.38 15.10 -3.94
C LEU A 367 18.89 14.91 -2.50
N LEU A 368 19.48 13.77 -2.21
CA LEU A 368 19.90 13.37 -0.85
C LEU A 368 20.78 14.39 -0.13
N PRO A 369 21.80 15.03 -0.76
CA PRO A 369 22.61 16.03 -0.08
C PRO A 369 21.80 17.21 0.47
N LYS A 370 20.76 17.65 -0.25
CA LYS A 370 19.85 18.70 0.20
C LYS A 370 19.04 18.26 1.42
N ILE A 371 18.59 17.01 1.43
CA ILE A 371 17.81 16.44 2.54
C ILE A 371 18.68 16.28 3.80
N LEU A 372 19.91 15.81 3.65
CA LEU A 372 20.83 15.60 4.79
C LEU A 372 21.47 16.89 5.29
N GLY A 373 21.68 17.87 4.42
CA GLY A 373 22.30 19.17 4.73
C GLY A 373 21.31 20.25 5.19
N GLY A 374 20.02 20.09 4.92
CA GLY A 374 18.96 21.03 5.32
C GLY A 374 18.81 21.06 6.85
N ARG A 375 18.86 22.26 7.44
CA ARG A 375 18.46 22.45 8.84
C ARG A 375 16.95 22.20 8.94
N ARG A 376 16.53 21.45 9.98
CA ARG A 376 15.13 21.40 10.37
C ARG A 376 14.69 22.84 10.68
N SER A 377 13.87 23.46 9.83
CA SER A 377 13.18 24.71 10.12
C SER A 377 11.97 24.42 10.99
#